data_9961d363d69cee8d621b4cf3e9366e55
#
_entry.id   9961d363d69cee8d621b4cf3e9366e55
#
_cell.length_a   1.000
_cell.length_b   1.000
_cell.length_c   1.000
_cell.angle_alpha   90.00
_cell.angle_beta   90.00
_cell.angle_gamma   90.00
#
_symmetry.space_group_name_H-M   'P 1'
#
loop_
_entity.id
_entity.type
_entity.pdbx_description
1 polymer ?
#
loop_
_entity_poly.entity_id
_entity_poly.type
_entity_poly.pdbx_seq_one_letter_code
_entity_poly.pdbx_strand_id
1 'polypeptide(L)'
;VHLVPFGEYVPLGDYFPFLYGLAGYERGFLPGRDLSPLPMPNSPLGVGVCYETIFPPLARVQVKKGAGLLVNVTNDAWFGRSLAPYQHLTAALFRAVENGRWLIRCANTGISALVSPEGRVVVQTPLFTRRILRGEVEATSQITPYTTLGDWLPLLSGFFVFLFLVVGYFKPGYFSDR
;
A
#
# COMPACT_ATOMS: atom_id res chain seq x y z
N VAL A 1 7.06 -7.27 5.66
CA VAL A 1 6.83 -8.30 4.66
C VAL A 1 7.46 -7.92 3.33
N HIS A 2 7.30 -6.67 2.89
CA HIS A 2 7.99 -6.12 1.72
C HIS A 2 9.08 -5.16 2.17
N LEU A 3 10.33 -5.54 1.92
CA LEU A 3 11.50 -4.71 2.21
C LEU A 3 11.79 -3.74 1.06
N VAL A 4 12.31 -2.57 1.41
CA VAL A 4 12.71 -1.54 0.43
C VAL A 4 14.08 -1.90 -0.15
N PRO A 5 14.20 -2.12 -1.48
CA PRO A 5 15.48 -2.36 -2.11
C PRO A 5 16.45 -1.19 -1.85
N PHE A 6 17.70 -1.50 -1.58
CA PHE A 6 18.78 -0.56 -1.23
C PHE A 6 18.54 0.31 0.02
N GLY A 7 17.38 0.19 0.68
CA GLY A 7 17.07 0.87 1.94
C GLY A 7 17.03 -0.11 3.12
N GLU A 8 16.58 -1.32 2.90
CA GLU A 8 16.40 -2.35 3.93
C GLU A 8 17.07 -3.67 3.57
N TYR A 9 17.33 -3.91 2.29
CA TYR A 9 18.12 -5.03 1.81
C TYR A 9 18.85 -4.67 0.50
N VAL A 10 19.90 -5.40 0.19
CA VAL A 10 20.62 -5.27 -1.09
C VAL A 10 20.18 -6.40 -2.02
N PRO A 11 19.56 -6.08 -3.18
CA PRO A 11 19.21 -7.11 -4.16
C PRO A 11 20.42 -7.95 -4.53
N LEU A 12 20.25 -9.28 -4.58
CA LEU A 12 21.30 -10.26 -4.79
C LEU A 12 22.39 -10.30 -3.70
N GLY A 13 22.28 -9.54 -2.62
CA GLY A 13 23.28 -9.51 -1.54
C GLY A 13 23.50 -10.85 -0.85
N ASP A 14 22.45 -11.68 -0.77
CA ASP A 14 22.56 -13.03 -0.20
C ASP A 14 23.40 -13.99 -1.09
N TYR A 15 23.43 -13.75 -2.41
CA TYR A 15 24.26 -14.49 -3.36
C TYR A 15 25.65 -13.87 -3.50
N PHE A 16 25.77 -12.57 -3.33
CA PHE A 16 27.00 -11.80 -3.48
C PHE A 16 27.23 -10.90 -2.27
N PRO A 17 27.74 -11.41 -1.14
CA PRO A 17 27.84 -10.67 0.13
C PRO A 17 28.67 -9.39 0.05
N PHE A 18 29.59 -9.27 -0.91
CA PHE A 18 30.38 -8.04 -1.10
C PHE A 18 29.49 -6.83 -1.49
N LEU A 19 28.29 -7.06 -2.05
CA LEU A 19 27.35 -5.98 -2.39
C LEU A 19 26.83 -5.25 -1.16
N TYR A 20 26.72 -5.92 -0.01
CA TYR A 20 26.37 -5.25 1.26
C TYR A 20 27.44 -4.24 1.66
N GLY A 21 28.73 -4.62 1.52
CA GLY A 21 29.84 -3.71 1.79
C GLY A 21 29.86 -2.48 0.88
N LEU A 22 29.58 -2.65 -0.42
CA LEU A 22 29.46 -1.55 -1.38
C LEU A 22 28.28 -0.62 -1.07
N ALA A 23 27.17 -1.15 -0.55
CA ALA A 23 26.00 -0.36 -0.18
C ALA A 23 26.10 0.23 1.23
N GLY A 24 27.17 -0.01 1.99
CA GLY A 24 27.37 0.48 3.33
C GLY A 24 26.54 -0.24 4.41
N TYR A 25 26.12 -1.47 4.14
CA TYR A 25 25.35 -2.32 5.07
C TYR A 25 26.22 -3.47 5.56
N GLU A 26 26.07 -3.85 6.82
CA GLU A 26 26.64 -5.11 7.32
C GLU A 26 25.76 -6.31 6.95
N ARG A 27 24.43 -6.13 7.01
CA ARG A 27 23.42 -7.12 6.65
C ARG A 27 22.08 -6.44 6.38
N GLY A 28 21.24 -7.03 5.52
CA GLY A 28 19.86 -6.58 5.29
C GLY A 28 18.91 -7.00 6.42
N PHE A 29 17.73 -6.38 6.45
CA PHE A 29 16.62 -6.82 7.31
C PHE A 29 16.05 -8.14 6.81
N LEU A 30 15.49 -8.92 7.72
CA LEU A 30 14.73 -10.11 7.37
C LEU A 30 13.25 -9.74 7.15
N PRO A 31 12.64 -10.18 6.04
CA PRO A 31 11.23 -9.93 5.79
C PRO A 31 10.35 -10.69 6.78
N GLY A 32 9.35 -10.01 7.35
CA GLY A 32 8.30 -10.68 8.10
C GLY A 32 7.50 -11.64 7.21
N ARG A 33 6.95 -12.69 7.81
CA ARG A 33 6.17 -13.71 7.09
C ARG A 33 4.69 -13.74 7.49
N ASP A 34 4.34 -13.10 8.59
CA ASP A 34 2.98 -13.07 9.11
C ASP A 34 2.30 -11.73 8.82
N LEU A 35 1.13 -11.80 8.21
CA LEU A 35 0.23 -10.68 7.92
C LEU A 35 -1.02 -10.75 8.81
N SER A 36 -0.95 -11.41 9.96
CA SER A 36 -2.06 -11.42 10.90
C SER A 36 -2.24 -10.03 11.50
N PRO A 37 -3.49 -9.54 11.60
CA PRO A 37 -3.78 -8.29 12.27
C PRO A 37 -3.33 -8.33 13.73
N LEU A 38 -2.89 -7.20 14.25
CA LEU A 38 -2.59 -7.06 15.67
C LEU A 38 -3.88 -7.14 16.49
N PRO A 39 -3.96 -8.03 17.48
CA PRO A 39 -5.14 -8.14 18.32
C PRO A 39 -5.29 -6.88 19.20
N MET A 40 -6.47 -6.29 19.17
CA MET A 40 -6.84 -5.17 20.03
C MET A 40 -8.25 -5.42 20.60
N PRO A 41 -8.57 -4.91 21.79
CA PRO A 41 -9.83 -5.24 22.47
C PRO A 41 -11.09 -4.95 21.66
N ASN A 42 -11.10 -3.84 20.90
CA ASN A 42 -12.29 -3.39 20.16
C ASN A 42 -12.31 -3.87 18.72
N SER A 43 -11.15 -4.01 18.08
CA SER A 43 -11.04 -4.48 16.70
C SER A 43 -9.58 -4.76 16.35
N PRO A 44 -9.27 -5.87 15.66
CA PRO A 44 -7.93 -6.12 15.17
C PRO A 44 -7.45 -5.03 14.20
N LEU A 45 -6.17 -4.68 14.27
CA LEU A 45 -5.54 -3.66 13.44
C LEU A 45 -4.72 -4.30 12.32
N GLY A 46 -4.99 -3.92 11.09
CA GLY A 46 -4.11 -4.20 9.96
C GLY A 46 -3.00 -3.16 9.91
N VAL A 47 -1.76 -3.57 10.18
CA VAL A 47 -0.63 -2.64 10.25
C VAL A 47 0.27 -2.80 9.05
N GLY A 48 0.52 -1.69 8.34
CA GLY A 48 1.53 -1.58 7.29
C GLY A 48 2.65 -0.64 7.73
N VAL A 49 3.88 -1.07 7.51
CA VAL A 49 5.06 -0.27 7.85
C VAL A 49 5.59 0.42 6.60
N CYS A 50 5.66 1.74 6.67
CA CYS A 50 6.28 2.60 5.66
C CYS A 50 5.79 2.27 4.23
N TYR A 51 6.71 1.88 3.36
CA TYR A 51 6.48 1.58 1.96
C TYR A 51 5.52 0.41 1.70
N GLU A 52 5.26 -0.45 2.68
CA GLU A 52 4.30 -1.54 2.56
C GLU A 52 2.89 -1.06 2.18
N THR A 53 2.53 0.18 2.54
CA THR A 53 1.22 0.74 2.21
C THR A 53 0.97 0.91 0.71
N ILE A 54 2.00 0.94 -0.13
CA ILE A 54 1.82 1.03 -1.58
C ILE A 54 1.40 -0.30 -2.22
N PHE A 55 1.53 -1.42 -1.49
CA PHE A 55 1.19 -2.76 -1.98
C PHE A 55 -0.24 -3.15 -1.58
N PRO A 56 -1.22 -3.10 -2.52
CA PRO A 56 -2.61 -3.40 -2.23
C PRO A 56 -2.86 -4.76 -1.57
N PRO A 57 -2.18 -5.85 -1.99
CA PRO A 57 -2.43 -7.17 -1.42
C PRO A 57 -2.16 -7.28 0.08
N LEU A 58 -1.23 -6.48 0.64
CA LEU A 58 -0.89 -6.56 2.06
C LEU A 58 -2.07 -6.14 2.94
N ALA A 59 -2.64 -4.96 2.69
CA ALA A 59 -3.82 -4.48 3.41
C ALA A 59 -5.01 -5.43 3.20
N ARG A 60 -5.22 -5.88 1.96
CA ARG A 60 -6.30 -6.83 1.60
C ARG A 60 -6.23 -8.12 2.40
N VAL A 61 -5.05 -8.73 2.53
CA VAL A 61 -4.87 -9.97 3.32
C VAL A 61 -5.17 -9.73 4.79
N GLN A 62 -4.72 -8.62 5.36
CA GLN A 62 -5.00 -8.28 6.75
C GLN A 62 -6.51 -8.07 6.99
N VAL A 63 -7.22 -7.40 6.06
CA VAL A 63 -8.67 -7.22 6.17
C VAL A 63 -9.41 -8.54 6.02
N LYS A 64 -8.99 -9.43 5.11
CA LYS A 64 -9.52 -10.80 5.02
C LYS A 64 -9.32 -11.62 6.31
N LYS A 65 -8.25 -11.35 7.05
CA LYS A 65 -7.97 -11.96 8.36
C LYS A 65 -8.66 -11.25 9.53
N GLY A 66 -9.56 -10.28 9.26
CA GLY A 66 -10.42 -9.65 10.25
C GLY A 66 -9.97 -8.28 10.75
N ALA A 67 -9.00 -7.61 10.10
CA ALA A 67 -8.68 -6.23 10.45
C ALA A 67 -9.89 -5.32 10.24
N GLY A 68 -10.36 -4.65 11.29
CA GLY A 68 -11.44 -3.69 11.23
C GLY A 68 -10.97 -2.25 11.01
N LEU A 69 -9.70 -1.98 11.26
CA LEU A 69 -9.02 -0.71 11.04
C LEU A 69 -7.68 -0.95 10.36
N LEU A 70 -7.21 -0.01 9.55
CA LEU A 70 -5.87 0.01 9.00
C LEU A 70 -5.01 1.06 9.71
N VAL A 71 -3.75 0.72 9.93
CA VAL A 71 -2.75 1.61 10.51
C VAL A 71 -1.53 1.61 9.60
N ASN A 72 -1.03 2.80 9.26
CA ASN A 72 0.26 2.94 8.58
C ASN A 72 1.21 3.78 9.43
N VAL A 73 2.32 3.18 9.83
CA VAL A 73 3.41 3.86 10.52
C VAL A 73 4.58 4.03 9.56
N THR A 74 5.08 5.24 9.41
CA THR A 74 6.09 5.52 8.38
C THR A 74 7.09 6.58 8.79
N ASN A 75 8.30 6.48 8.23
CA ASN A 75 9.30 7.52 8.27
C ASN A 75 9.51 8.09 6.87
N ASP A 76 8.88 9.23 6.59
CA ASP A 76 8.97 9.90 5.31
C ASP A 76 10.17 10.87 5.20
N ALA A 77 11.12 10.85 6.17
CA ALA A 77 12.28 11.74 6.18
C ALA A 77 13.14 11.62 4.91
N TRP A 78 13.18 10.43 4.31
CA TRP A 78 13.88 10.13 3.07
C TRP A 78 13.44 10.99 1.87
N PHE A 79 12.19 11.43 1.89
CA PHE A 79 11.58 12.15 0.78
C PHE A 79 11.84 13.67 0.84
N GLY A 80 12.27 14.19 1.98
CA GLY A 80 12.47 15.62 2.18
C GLY A 80 11.21 16.43 1.88
N ARG A 81 11.40 17.67 1.42
CA ARG A 81 10.31 18.56 0.95
C ARG A 81 10.06 18.36 -0.53
N SER A 82 9.47 17.27 -0.91
CA SER A 82 9.17 16.89 -2.29
C SER A 82 7.68 16.53 -2.45
N LEU A 83 7.28 16.05 -3.61
CA LEU A 83 5.95 15.52 -3.86
C LEU A 83 5.76 14.09 -3.30
N ALA A 84 6.84 13.38 -3.00
CA ALA A 84 6.78 11.98 -2.60
C ALA A 84 5.97 11.71 -1.32
N PRO A 85 6.02 12.53 -0.23
CA PRO A 85 5.13 12.36 0.91
C PRO A 85 3.65 12.43 0.58
N TYR A 86 3.27 13.28 -0.39
CA TYR A 86 1.88 13.39 -0.86
C TYR A 86 1.47 12.17 -1.67
N GLN A 87 2.33 11.69 -2.56
CA GLN A 87 2.09 10.47 -3.33
C GLN A 87 1.99 9.24 -2.40
N HIS A 88 2.83 9.19 -1.37
CA HIS A 88 2.80 8.13 -0.38
C HIS A 88 1.51 8.15 0.46
N LEU A 89 1.02 9.34 0.85
CA LEU A 89 -0.30 9.49 1.46
C LEU A 89 -1.40 9.04 0.50
N THR A 90 -1.35 9.46 -0.77
CA THR A 90 -2.33 9.07 -1.78
C THR A 90 -2.41 7.54 -1.93
N ALA A 91 -1.27 6.86 -1.97
CA ALA A 91 -1.25 5.39 -1.99
C ALA A 91 -1.96 4.80 -0.75
N ALA A 92 -1.78 5.41 0.42
CA ALA A 92 -2.45 4.97 1.63
C ALA A 92 -3.98 5.20 1.58
N LEU A 93 -4.44 6.31 0.95
CA LEU A 93 -5.88 6.57 0.74
C LEU A 93 -6.55 5.42 -0.04
N PHE A 94 -5.90 4.92 -1.08
CA PHE A 94 -6.44 3.79 -1.84
C PHE A 94 -6.63 2.56 -0.96
N ARG A 95 -5.76 2.29 0.00
CA ARG A 95 -5.92 1.14 0.93
C ARG A 95 -7.19 1.28 1.76
N ALA A 96 -7.53 2.50 2.19
CA ALA A 96 -8.78 2.76 2.91
C ALA A 96 -10.00 2.46 2.04
N VAL A 97 -10.05 3.02 0.82
CA VAL A 97 -11.17 2.85 -0.13
C VAL A 97 -11.32 1.42 -0.58
N GLU A 98 -10.24 0.79 -1.04
CA GLU A 98 -10.23 -0.59 -1.54
C GLU A 98 -10.81 -1.58 -0.52
N ASN A 99 -10.52 -1.35 0.75
CA ASN A 99 -10.91 -2.28 1.81
C ASN A 99 -12.09 -1.80 2.66
N GLY A 100 -12.63 -0.59 2.42
CA GLY A 100 -13.71 -0.01 3.20
C GLY A 100 -13.34 0.15 4.67
N ARG A 101 -12.14 0.63 4.97
CA ARG A 101 -11.59 0.73 6.33
C ARG A 101 -11.11 2.15 6.62
N TRP A 102 -11.36 2.61 7.86
CA TRP A 102 -10.62 3.76 8.36
C TRP A 102 -9.12 3.46 8.35
N LEU A 103 -8.33 4.45 7.94
CA LEU A 103 -6.87 4.40 7.99
C LEU A 103 -6.34 5.47 8.94
N ILE A 104 -5.54 5.03 9.89
CA ILE A 104 -4.79 5.87 10.81
C ILE A 104 -3.34 5.90 10.33
N ARG A 105 -2.89 7.05 9.84
CA ARG A 105 -1.51 7.21 9.39
C ARG A 105 -0.71 8.06 10.37
N CYS A 106 0.40 7.52 10.84
CA CYS A 106 1.38 8.21 11.69
C CYS A 106 2.72 8.29 10.96
N ALA A 107 3.15 9.51 10.60
CA ALA A 107 4.35 9.75 9.83
C ALA A 107 5.37 10.58 10.61
N ASN A 108 6.62 10.14 10.65
CA ASN A 108 7.73 10.98 11.06
C ASN A 108 8.09 11.93 9.91
N THR A 109 8.12 13.24 10.16
CA THR A 109 8.33 14.31 9.18
C THR A 109 7.32 14.39 8.03
N GLY A 110 6.65 13.29 7.72
CA GLY A 110 5.63 13.20 6.69
C GLY A 110 4.26 13.72 7.13
N ILE A 111 3.21 13.35 6.38
CA ILE A 111 1.83 13.74 6.65
C ILE A 111 1.18 12.63 7.49
N SER A 112 0.90 12.92 8.76
CA SER A 112 0.00 12.09 9.57
C SER A 112 -1.44 12.44 9.25
N ALA A 113 -2.34 11.45 9.20
CA ALA A 113 -3.72 11.67 8.80
C ALA A 113 -4.68 10.62 9.35
N LEU A 114 -5.95 11.02 9.50
CA LEU A 114 -7.08 10.10 9.62
C LEU A 114 -7.85 10.13 8.31
N VAL A 115 -8.08 8.96 7.75
CA VAL A 115 -8.71 8.79 6.44
C VAL A 115 -9.95 7.91 6.58
N SER A 116 -11.08 8.39 6.06
CA SER A 116 -12.33 7.64 6.08
C SER A 116 -12.32 6.47 5.09
N PRO A 117 -13.25 5.51 5.22
CA PRO A 117 -13.40 4.40 4.26
C PRO A 117 -13.67 4.85 2.81
N GLU A 118 -14.19 6.06 2.61
CA GLU A 118 -14.41 6.67 1.28
C GLU A 118 -13.17 7.40 0.75
N GLY A 119 -12.05 7.37 1.46
CA GLY A 119 -10.80 8.01 1.07
C GLY A 119 -10.73 9.52 1.38
N ARG A 120 -11.64 10.06 2.19
CA ARG A 120 -11.57 11.46 2.61
C ARG A 120 -10.55 11.63 3.73
N VAL A 121 -9.64 12.58 3.57
CA VAL A 121 -8.75 13.01 4.65
C VAL A 121 -9.55 13.88 5.62
N VAL A 122 -9.89 13.33 6.78
CA VAL A 122 -10.69 14.02 7.79
C VAL A 122 -9.85 15.04 8.54
N VAL A 123 -8.63 14.68 8.89
CA VAL A 123 -7.66 15.55 9.54
C VAL A 123 -6.25 15.14 9.15
N GLN A 124 -5.36 16.11 8.98
CA GLN A 124 -3.95 15.84 8.65
C GLN A 124 -3.00 16.88 9.26
N THR A 125 -1.73 16.52 9.37
CA THR A 125 -0.65 17.44 9.73
C THR A 125 0.02 18.03 8.49
N PRO A 126 0.58 19.25 8.57
CA PRO A 126 1.59 19.69 7.61
C PRO A 126 2.87 18.84 7.70
N LEU A 127 3.69 18.87 6.62
CA LEU A 127 5.02 18.27 6.62
C LEU A 127 5.93 18.93 7.68
N PHE A 128 6.81 18.14 8.25
CA PHE A 128 7.85 18.57 9.22
C PHE A 128 7.28 19.28 10.45
N THR A 129 6.08 18.89 10.89
CA THR A 129 5.47 19.44 12.10
C THR A 129 5.31 18.37 13.17
N ARG A 130 5.65 18.70 14.41
CA ARG A 130 5.36 17.85 15.56
C ARG A 130 3.97 18.20 16.09
N ARG A 131 2.99 17.35 15.87
CA ARG A 131 1.60 17.55 16.32
C ARG A 131 0.95 16.24 16.77
N ILE A 132 0.00 16.34 17.66
CA ILE A 132 -0.91 15.25 18.03
C ILE A 132 -2.18 15.47 17.24
N LEU A 133 -2.57 14.49 16.41
CA LEU A 133 -3.88 14.44 15.80
C LEU A 133 -4.85 13.71 16.74
N ARG A 134 -6.05 14.24 16.86
CA ARG A 134 -7.15 13.59 17.57
C ARG A 134 -8.33 13.48 16.64
N GLY A 135 -9.08 12.39 16.71
CA GLY A 135 -10.29 12.16 15.96
C GLY A 135 -10.88 10.81 16.32
N GLU A 136 -12.10 10.57 15.86
CA GLU A 136 -12.81 9.33 16.07
C GLU A 136 -12.77 8.52 14.80
N VAL A 137 -12.57 7.21 14.94
CA VAL A 137 -12.56 6.23 13.86
C VAL A 137 -13.43 5.06 14.26
N GLU A 138 -14.14 4.49 13.31
CA GLU A 138 -15.04 3.37 13.53
C GLU A 138 -14.49 2.11 12.87
N ALA A 139 -14.38 1.03 13.65
CA ALA A 139 -14.01 -0.26 13.11
C ALA A 139 -15.21 -0.87 12.36
N THR A 140 -14.94 -1.47 11.20
CA THR A 140 -15.97 -2.14 10.41
C THR A 140 -15.54 -3.54 10.01
N SER A 141 -16.53 -4.44 9.88
CA SER A 141 -16.35 -5.80 9.37
C SER A 141 -16.85 -5.99 7.93
N GLN A 142 -17.39 -4.94 7.30
CA GLN A 142 -17.88 -5.03 5.92
C GLN A 142 -16.75 -5.42 4.96
N ILE A 143 -17.07 -6.25 3.97
CA ILE A 143 -16.12 -6.72 2.96
C ILE A 143 -16.47 -6.08 1.62
N THR A 144 -15.51 -5.39 1.02
CA THR A 144 -15.69 -4.78 -0.29
C THR A 144 -15.53 -5.80 -1.43
N PRO A 145 -16.03 -5.49 -2.64
CA PRO A 145 -15.74 -6.28 -3.84
C PRO A 145 -14.24 -6.45 -4.08
N TYR A 146 -13.45 -5.39 -3.87
CA TYR A 146 -11.99 -5.47 -3.98
C TYR A 146 -11.38 -6.43 -2.96
N THR A 147 -11.80 -6.35 -1.69
CA THR A 147 -11.31 -7.26 -0.66
C THR A 147 -11.58 -8.73 -1.05
N THR A 148 -12.72 -9.02 -1.67
CA THR A 148 -13.08 -10.37 -2.10
C THR A 148 -12.32 -10.81 -3.34
N LEU A 149 -12.39 -10.02 -4.42
CA LEU A 149 -11.96 -10.39 -5.77
C LEU A 149 -10.50 -9.95 -6.09
N GLY A 150 -9.98 -8.93 -5.39
CA GLY A 150 -8.67 -8.33 -5.69
C GLY A 150 -8.66 -7.58 -7.01
N ASP A 151 -7.58 -7.71 -7.76
CA ASP A 151 -7.34 -6.99 -9.01
C ASP A 151 -8.06 -7.64 -10.22
N TRP A 152 -9.33 -8.01 -10.03
CA TRP A 152 -10.13 -8.66 -11.08
C TRP A 152 -10.38 -7.75 -12.29
N LEU A 153 -10.54 -6.44 -12.05
CA LEU A 153 -10.84 -5.48 -13.12
C LEU A 153 -9.67 -5.30 -14.10
N PRO A 154 -8.42 -5.10 -13.66
CA PRO A 154 -7.25 -5.14 -14.54
C PRO A 154 -7.13 -6.45 -15.32
N LEU A 155 -7.37 -7.59 -14.69
CA LEU A 155 -7.32 -8.89 -15.37
C LEU A 155 -8.39 -9.01 -16.45
N LEU A 156 -9.62 -8.60 -16.16
CA LEU A 156 -10.70 -8.57 -17.13
C LEU A 156 -10.40 -7.61 -18.29
N SER A 157 -9.88 -6.42 -17.99
CA SER A 157 -9.49 -5.45 -19.02
C SER A 157 -8.38 -6.00 -19.92
N GLY A 158 -7.36 -6.65 -19.32
CA GLY A 158 -6.30 -7.32 -20.06
C GLY A 158 -6.82 -8.43 -20.97
N PHE A 159 -7.80 -9.21 -20.50
CA PHE A 159 -8.46 -10.22 -21.32
C PHE A 159 -9.17 -9.61 -22.53
N PHE A 160 -9.91 -8.52 -22.38
CA PHE A 160 -10.59 -7.86 -23.50
C PHE A 160 -9.59 -7.24 -24.48
N VAL A 161 -8.52 -6.62 -24.01
CA VAL A 161 -7.44 -6.11 -24.88
C VAL A 161 -6.82 -7.24 -25.68
N PHE A 162 -6.50 -8.35 -25.02
CA PHE A 162 -5.96 -9.53 -25.69
C PHE A 162 -6.93 -10.09 -26.76
N LEU A 163 -8.20 -10.23 -26.41
CA LEU A 163 -9.23 -10.69 -27.34
C LEU A 163 -9.35 -9.77 -28.56
N PHE A 164 -9.34 -8.47 -28.33
CA PHE A 164 -9.39 -7.46 -29.40
C PHE A 164 -8.19 -7.59 -30.36
N LEU A 165 -6.98 -7.77 -29.81
CA LEU A 165 -5.77 -7.97 -30.61
C LEU A 165 -5.82 -9.26 -31.42
N VAL A 166 -6.32 -10.35 -30.83
CA VAL A 166 -6.49 -11.64 -31.53
C VAL A 166 -7.49 -11.51 -32.68
N VAL A 167 -8.66 -10.91 -32.43
CA VAL A 167 -9.66 -10.69 -33.47
C VAL A 167 -9.13 -9.78 -34.59
N GLY A 168 -8.41 -8.72 -34.25
CA GLY A 168 -7.76 -7.84 -35.22
C GLY A 168 -6.70 -8.54 -36.07
N TYR A 169 -5.93 -9.45 -35.45
CA TYR A 169 -4.94 -10.26 -36.16
C TYR A 169 -5.57 -11.20 -37.22
N PHE A 170 -6.70 -11.87 -36.86
CA PHE A 170 -7.39 -12.78 -37.77
C PHE A 170 -8.35 -12.09 -38.77
N LYS A 171 -8.65 -10.79 -38.59
CA LYS A 171 -9.45 -9.98 -39.51
C LYS A 171 -8.72 -8.71 -39.92
N PRO A 172 -7.62 -8.79 -40.67
CA PRO A 172 -6.76 -7.62 -40.99
C PRO A 172 -7.46 -6.52 -41.80
N GLY A 173 -8.61 -6.79 -42.45
CA GLY A 173 -9.38 -5.80 -43.22
C GLY A 173 -10.26 -4.86 -42.40
N TYR A 174 -10.44 -5.07 -41.10
CA TYR A 174 -11.36 -4.27 -40.29
C TYR A 174 -10.82 -2.87 -39.95
N PHE A 175 -9.50 -2.64 -40.04
CA PHE A 175 -8.82 -1.36 -39.75
C PHE A 175 -8.27 -0.66 -41.00
N SER A 176 -8.43 -1.21 -42.21
CA SER A 176 -7.83 -0.70 -43.44
C SER A 176 -8.71 0.28 -44.23
N ASP A 177 -10.00 0.42 -43.91
CA ASP A 177 -10.98 1.20 -44.67
C ASP A 177 -11.40 2.51 -43.97
N ARG A 178 -10.46 3.23 -43.36
CA ARG A 178 -10.68 4.63 -42.95
C ARG A 178 -9.48 5.50 -43.26
#